data_84a898641e7352690b13bc6279c5f93c
#
_entry.id   84a898641e7352690b13bc6279c5f93c
#
_cell.length_a   1.000
_cell.length_b   1.000
_cell.length_c   1.000
_cell.angle_alpha   90.00
_cell.angle_beta   90.00
_cell.angle_gamma   90.00
#
_symmetry.space_group_name_H-M   'P 1'
#
loop_
_entity.id
_entity.type
_entity.pdbx_description
1 polymer ?
#
loop_
_entity_poly.entity_id
_entity_poly.type
_entity_poly.pdbx_seq_one_letter_code
_entity_poly.pdbx_strand_id
1 'polypeptide(L)'
;MKNKIKIQCPAKINLTLKITGKRADGFHNIESIMQTISLYDYLTITTTPANATKITLSGTSEEIPYNEKNLVYKAAKLFLDTVNPTDCEINIYIEKNIPVAAGLAGGSTDAAGTLYGLNKIFDEPLDKKELHELCAKLGSDLNFCLEGGKQMTKGRGEILESMPFEEFSLSLIKPKNLGISAKEAYTKFAEKEKFGRENFVNDLEWAVIDDYVELQEIKRRYPKSIMSGSGSTYYILGKEFQPQEGFWVMNNLKSIPTGVVEVV
;
A
#
# COMPACT_ATOMS: atom_id res chain seq x y z
N MET A 1 -29.96 -2.44 3.51
CA MET A 1 -28.58 -2.91 3.23
C MET A 1 -28.20 -2.57 1.80
N LYS A 2 -27.06 -1.94 1.60
CA LYS A 2 -26.45 -1.77 0.27
C LYS A 2 -26.02 -3.15 -0.22
N ASN A 3 -26.28 -3.50 -1.48
CA ASN A 3 -25.82 -4.75 -2.07
C ASN A 3 -24.64 -4.54 -3.02
N LYS A 4 -24.20 -3.30 -3.21
CA LYS A 4 -23.08 -2.91 -4.05
C LYS A 4 -22.45 -1.62 -3.54
N ILE A 5 -21.10 -1.57 -3.58
CA ILE A 5 -20.30 -0.39 -3.23
C ILE A 5 -19.08 -0.30 -4.13
N LYS A 6 -18.63 0.90 -4.46
CA LYS A 6 -17.34 1.16 -5.11
C LYS A 6 -16.41 1.89 -4.14
N ILE A 7 -15.20 1.38 -3.96
CA ILE A 7 -14.18 1.91 -3.04
C ILE A 7 -13.00 2.39 -3.87
N GLN A 8 -12.54 3.60 -3.58
CA GLN A 8 -11.30 4.16 -4.07
C GLN A 8 -10.18 3.86 -3.07
N CYS A 9 -9.10 3.24 -3.55
CA CYS A 9 -7.97 2.75 -2.76
C CYS A 9 -6.70 3.49 -3.18
N PRO A 10 -6.27 4.55 -2.45
CA PRO A 10 -5.13 5.35 -2.84
C PRO A 10 -3.80 4.65 -2.57
N ALA A 11 -2.81 4.89 -3.42
CA ALA A 11 -1.42 4.57 -3.18
C ALA A 11 -0.83 5.45 -2.07
N LYS A 12 0.32 5.03 -1.52
CA LYS A 12 1.13 5.83 -0.58
C LYS A 12 2.56 5.97 -1.06
N ILE A 13 3.24 6.99 -0.56
CA ILE A 13 4.70 7.10 -0.57
C ILE A 13 5.22 7.21 0.87
N ASN A 14 6.51 6.90 1.06
CA ASN A 14 7.22 7.20 2.30
C ASN A 14 8.06 8.46 2.10
N LEU A 15 7.68 9.56 2.76
CA LEU A 15 8.48 10.80 2.77
C LEU A 15 9.79 10.59 3.53
N THR A 16 9.77 9.76 4.57
CA THR A 16 10.93 9.24 5.29
C THR A 16 10.71 7.78 5.64
N LEU A 17 11.76 6.97 5.76
CA LEU A 17 11.70 5.64 6.31
C LEU A 17 13.00 5.32 7.03
N LYS A 18 12.94 5.22 8.36
CA LYS A 18 14.08 4.88 9.21
C LYS A 18 13.81 3.57 9.96
N ILE A 19 14.76 2.67 9.95
CA ILE A 19 14.72 1.43 10.71
C ILE A 19 15.42 1.67 12.03
N THR A 20 14.66 1.60 13.15
CA THR A 20 15.15 1.97 14.47
C THR A 20 15.60 0.78 15.31
N GLY A 21 15.26 -0.45 14.91
CA GLY A 21 15.70 -1.66 15.60
C GLY A 21 15.11 -2.94 15.03
N LYS A 22 15.70 -4.07 15.41
CA LYS A 22 15.19 -5.41 15.11
C LYS A 22 14.38 -5.91 16.31
N ARG A 23 13.24 -6.53 16.04
CA ARG A 23 12.31 -7.07 17.05
C ARG A 23 12.55 -8.57 17.27
N ALA A 24 12.12 -9.06 18.42
CA ALA A 24 12.19 -10.48 18.75
C ALA A 24 11.28 -11.36 17.85
N ASP A 25 10.22 -10.77 17.29
CA ASP A 25 9.28 -11.43 16.36
C ASP A 25 9.82 -11.51 14.91
N GLY A 26 11.07 -11.07 14.67
CA GLY A 26 11.73 -11.10 13.36
C GLY A 26 11.45 -9.88 12.49
N PHE A 27 10.50 -9.02 12.84
CA PHE A 27 10.25 -7.75 12.18
C PHE A 27 11.24 -6.67 12.61
N HIS A 28 11.15 -5.49 11.98
CA HIS A 28 11.91 -4.30 12.36
C HIS A 28 10.95 -3.22 12.89
N ASN A 29 11.43 -2.48 13.89
CA ASN A 29 10.79 -1.22 14.26
C ASN A 29 11.19 -0.16 13.25
N ILE A 30 10.20 0.62 12.80
CA ILE A 30 10.40 1.73 11.88
C ILE A 30 9.86 3.04 12.45
N GLU A 31 10.40 4.12 11.94
CA GLU A 31 9.81 5.45 11.99
C GLU A 31 9.73 5.99 10.58
N SER A 32 8.51 6.24 10.09
CA SER A 32 8.29 6.65 8.71
C SER A 32 7.19 7.69 8.62
N ILE A 33 7.42 8.75 7.86
CA ILE A 33 6.34 9.65 7.47
C ILE A 33 5.77 9.12 6.16
N MET A 34 4.51 8.69 6.21
CA MET A 34 3.77 8.22 5.05
C MET A 34 2.78 9.28 4.56
N GLN A 35 2.53 9.30 3.26
CA GLN A 35 1.58 10.20 2.61
C GLN A 35 0.79 9.47 1.53
N THR A 36 -0.54 9.58 1.55
CA THR A 36 -1.39 9.12 0.45
C THR A 36 -1.32 10.04 -0.75
N ILE A 37 -1.41 9.46 -1.95
CA ILE A 37 -1.27 10.18 -3.22
C ILE A 37 -2.41 9.85 -4.18
N SER A 38 -2.66 10.72 -5.16
CA SER A 38 -3.77 10.64 -6.13
C SER A 38 -3.54 9.61 -7.26
N LEU A 39 -3.01 8.43 -6.93
CA LEU A 39 -2.98 7.24 -7.77
C LEU A 39 -3.84 6.18 -7.08
N TYR A 40 -4.82 5.61 -7.78
CA TYR A 40 -5.85 4.79 -7.16
C TYR A 40 -6.06 3.47 -7.84
N ASP A 41 -6.23 2.41 -7.06
CA ASP A 41 -7.00 1.24 -7.45
C ASP A 41 -8.48 1.44 -7.09
N TYR A 42 -9.38 0.67 -7.69
CA TYR A 42 -10.80 0.70 -7.33
C TYR A 42 -11.30 -0.72 -7.09
N LEU A 43 -12.12 -0.86 -6.05
CA LEU A 43 -12.82 -2.10 -5.76
C LEU A 43 -14.31 -1.89 -5.99
N THR A 44 -14.92 -2.81 -6.75
CA THR A 44 -16.39 -2.93 -6.77
C THR A 44 -16.75 -4.19 -6.00
N ILE A 45 -17.42 -4.03 -4.86
CA ILE A 45 -17.86 -5.12 -4.01
C ILE A 45 -19.36 -5.27 -4.16
N THR A 46 -19.82 -6.49 -4.44
CA THR A 46 -21.24 -6.84 -4.49
C THR A 46 -21.53 -8.01 -3.58
N THR A 47 -22.68 -7.99 -2.92
CA THR A 47 -23.16 -9.08 -2.08
C THR A 47 -24.55 -9.55 -2.52
N THR A 48 -24.76 -10.85 -2.57
CA THR A 48 -26.06 -11.46 -2.86
C THR A 48 -26.35 -12.56 -1.86
N PRO A 49 -27.63 -12.73 -1.40
CA PRO A 49 -28.01 -13.85 -0.54
C PRO A 49 -27.68 -15.19 -1.23
N ALA A 50 -27.17 -16.14 -0.46
CA ALA A 50 -26.80 -17.47 -0.95
C ALA A 50 -27.08 -18.55 0.11
N ASN A 51 -26.98 -19.82 -0.29
CA ASN A 51 -27.14 -20.96 0.64
C ASN A 51 -25.83 -21.31 1.37
N ALA A 52 -24.72 -20.71 0.95
CA ALA A 52 -23.41 -20.85 1.57
C ALA A 52 -22.55 -19.62 1.23
N THR A 53 -21.69 -19.25 2.15
CA THR A 53 -20.78 -18.11 1.97
C THR A 53 -19.69 -18.44 0.94
N LYS A 54 -19.53 -17.58 -0.07
CA LYS A 54 -18.54 -17.71 -1.13
C LYS A 54 -17.89 -16.35 -1.43
N ILE A 55 -16.58 -16.34 -1.62
CA ILE A 55 -15.81 -15.16 -2.06
C ILE A 55 -15.28 -15.44 -3.46
N THR A 56 -15.54 -14.51 -4.38
CA THR A 56 -15.03 -14.56 -5.75
C THR A 56 -14.30 -13.27 -6.06
N LEU A 57 -13.07 -13.39 -6.59
CA LEU A 57 -12.27 -12.25 -7.06
C LEU A 57 -12.15 -12.26 -8.56
N SER A 58 -12.12 -11.06 -9.16
CA SER A 58 -11.77 -10.82 -10.55
C SER A 58 -11.18 -9.41 -10.69
N GLY A 59 -10.64 -9.06 -11.85
CA GLY A 59 -10.11 -7.70 -12.07
C GLY A 59 -9.36 -7.54 -13.38
N THR A 60 -8.63 -6.42 -13.49
CA THR A 60 -7.99 -5.97 -14.73
C THR A 60 -6.55 -6.46 -14.91
N SER A 61 -5.86 -6.90 -13.85
CA SER A 61 -4.43 -7.23 -13.91
C SER A 61 -4.17 -8.73 -13.92
N GLU A 62 -3.27 -9.18 -14.78
CA GLU A 62 -2.77 -10.55 -14.81
C GLU A 62 -1.61 -10.79 -13.80
N GLU A 63 -1.09 -9.72 -13.19
CA GLU A 63 0.05 -9.79 -12.27
C GLU A 63 -0.33 -10.25 -10.85
N ILE A 64 -1.63 -10.27 -10.51
CA ILE A 64 -2.11 -10.63 -9.18
C ILE A 64 -2.99 -11.90 -9.23
N PRO A 65 -2.91 -12.78 -8.22
CA PRO A 65 -3.79 -13.94 -8.15
C PRO A 65 -5.22 -13.52 -7.74
N TYR A 66 -6.25 -14.20 -8.28
CA TYR A 66 -7.66 -14.00 -7.89
C TYR A 66 -8.17 -15.19 -7.07
N ASN A 67 -7.41 -15.56 -6.03
CA ASN A 67 -7.72 -16.67 -5.14
C ASN A 67 -7.30 -16.34 -3.69
N GLU A 68 -7.27 -17.33 -2.81
CA GLU A 68 -6.94 -17.21 -1.39
C GLU A 68 -5.53 -16.68 -1.09
N LYS A 69 -4.63 -16.63 -2.08
CA LYS A 69 -3.30 -16.01 -1.92
C LYS A 69 -3.37 -14.48 -1.98
N ASN A 70 -4.43 -13.92 -2.59
CA ASN A 70 -4.63 -12.48 -2.67
C ASN A 70 -5.00 -11.89 -1.29
N LEU A 71 -4.43 -10.73 -0.96
CA LEU A 71 -4.68 -10.06 0.32
C LEU A 71 -6.14 -9.55 0.43
N VAL A 72 -6.79 -9.20 -0.68
CA VAL A 72 -8.22 -8.87 -0.78
C VAL A 72 -9.08 -10.05 -0.34
N TYR A 73 -8.78 -11.27 -0.82
CA TYR A 73 -9.49 -12.48 -0.39
C TYR A 73 -9.33 -12.72 1.12
N LYS A 74 -8.08 -12.59 1.61
CA LYS A 74 -7.79 -12.76 3.04
C LYS A 74 -8.53 -11.73 3.90
N ALA A 75 -8.62 -10.49 3.43
CA ALA A 75 -9.35 -9.43 4.10
C ALA A 75 -10.85 -9.73 4.15
N ALA A 76 -11.44 -10.12 3.02
CA ALA A 76 -12.85 -10.51 2.97
C ALA A 76 -13.15 -11.71 3.90
N LYS A 77 -12.30 -12.75 3.83
CA LYS A 77 -12.45 -13.91 4.71
C LYS A 77 -12.34 -13.54 6.19
N LEU A 78 -11.33 -12.75 6.57
CA LEU A 78 -11.14 -12.32 7.96
C LEU A 78 -12.33 -11.50 8.47
N PHE A 79 -12.90 -10.62 7.64
CA PHE A 79 -14.10 -9.85 7.96
C PHE A 79 -15.28 -10.79 8.23
N LEU A 80 -15.54 -11.74 7.32
CA LEU A 80 -16.64 -12.69 7.43
C LEU A 80 -16.51 -13.61 8.66
N ASP A 81 -15.30 -14.10 8.91
CA ASP A 81 -15.01 -14.94 10.09
C ASP A 81 -15.20 -14.16 11.41
N THR A 82 -15.08 -12.82 11.38
CA THR A 82 -15.23 -11.95 12.56
C THR A 82 -16.69 -11.56 12.80
N VAL A 83 -17.39 -11.15 11.74
CA VAL A 83 -18.76 -10.64 11.82
C VAL A 83 -19.79 -11.78 11.78
N ASN A 84 -19.44 -12.90 11.14
CA ASN A 84 -20.29 -14.08 10.94
C ASN A 84 -21.70 -13.71 10.42
N PRO A 85 -21.81 -13.00 9.29
CA PRO A 85 -23.11 -12.62 8.74
C PRO A 85 -23.87 -13.84 8.19
N THR A 86 -25.14 -13.64 7.84
CA THR A 86 -25.93 -14.65 7.10
C THR A 86 -25.21 -15.01 5.79
N ASP A 87 -25.29 -16.27 5.37
CA ASP A 87 -24.67 -16.78 4.16
C ASP A 87 -24.94 -15.90 2.93
N CYS A 88 -23.87 -15.53 2.24
CA CYS A 88 -23.93 -14.64 1.08
C CYS A 88 -22.78 -14.93 0.11
N GLU A 89 -23.02 -14.66 -1.16
CA GLU A 89 -21.96 -14.59 -2.16
C GLU A 89 -21.39 -13.17 -2.22
N ILE A 90 -20.06 -13.05 -2.11
CA ILE A 90 -19.32 -11.79 -2.19
C ILE A 90 -18.46 -11.83 -3.44
N ASN A 91 -18.72 -10.89 -4.36
CA ASN A 91 -17.93 -10.71 -5.56
C ASN A 91 -17.15 -9.40 -5.47
N ILE A 92 -15.83 -9.45 -5.62
CA ILE A 92 -14.95 -8.28 -5.57
C ILE A 92 -14.21 -8.18 -6.90
N TYR A 93 -14.47 -7.09 -7.62
CA TYR A 93 -13.76 -6.75 -8.85
C TYR A 93 -12.72 -5.68 -8.56
N ILE A 94 -11.47 -5.90 -8.98
CA ILE A 94 -10.30 -5.05 -8.70
C ILE A 94 -9.86 -4.36 -10.00
N GLU A 95 -10.03 -3.03 -10.06
CA GLU A 95 -9.44 -2.19 -11.11
C GLU A 95 -8.02 -1.79 -10.67
N LYS A 96 -6.99 -2.48 -11.18
CA LYS A 96 -5.61 -2.33 -10.73
C LYS A 96 -4.84 -1.31 -11.57
N ASN A 97 -4.47 -0.17 -10.98
CA ASN A 97 -3.69 0.91 -11.60
C ASN A 97 -2.37 1.15 -10.86
N ILE A 98 -2.32 0.83 -9.56
CA ILE A 98 -1.10 0.92 -8.76
C ILE A 98 -0.19 -0.25 -9.14
N PRO A 99 1.06 -0.02 -9.60
CA PRO A 99 1.99 -1.08 -9.97
C PRO A 99 2.23 -2.08 -8.83
N VAL A 100 2.34 -3.36 -9.19
CA VAL A 100 2.60 -4.45 -8.23
C VAL A 100 4.05 -4.43 -7.77
N ALA A 101 4.32 -4.79 -6.50
CA ALA A 101 5.65 -4.84 -5.90
C ALA A 101 6.47 -3.55 -6.10
N ALA A 102 5.83 -2.40 -5.96
CA ALA A 102 6.35 -1.09 -6.31
C ALA A 102 6.68 -0.18 -5.11
N GLY A 103 6.51 -0.65 -3.86
CA GLY A 103 6.68 0.18 -2.66
C GLY A 103 5.55 1.18 -2.41
N LEU A 104 4.44 1.10 -3.16
CA LEU A 104 3.29 2.01 -3.16
C LEU A 104 2.07 1.49 -2.36
N ALA A 105 2.19 0.34 -1.71
CA ALA A 105 1.17 -0.32 -0.89
C ALA A 105 -0.13 -0.72 -1.63
N GLY A 106 -0.12 -0.96 -2.97
CA GLY A 106 -1.32 -1.28 -3.74
C GLY A 106 -2.14 -2.46 -3.17
N GLY A 107 -1.50 -3.58 -2.85
CA GLY A 107 -2.21 -4.72 -2.23
C GLY A 107 -2.74 -4.43 -0.82
N SER A 108 -2.05 -3.60 -0.05
CA SER A 108 -2.48 -3.21 1.31
C SER A 108 -3.68 -2.27 1.26
N THR A 109 -3.70 -1.31 0.33
CA THR A 109 -4.84 -0.40 0.18
C THR A 109 -6.07 -1.13 -0.35
N ASP A 110 -5.90 -2.11 -1.26
CA ASP A 110 -7.00 -2.94 -1.74
C ASP A 110 -7.61 -3.77 -0.59
N ALA A 111 -6.77 -4.34 0.27
CA ALA A 111 -7.24 -5.11 1.42
C ALA A 111 -7.92 -4.22 2.49
N ALA A 112 -7.38 -3.03 2.76
CA ALA A 112 -8.01 -2.04 3.64
C ALA A 112 -9.37 -1.57 3.06
N GLY A 113 -9.43 -1.30 1.75
CA GLY A 113 -10.66 -0.98 1.03
C GLY A 113 -11.69 -2.10 1.07
N THR A 114 -11.24 -3.35 1.07
CA THR A 114 -12.12 -4.52 1.22
C THR A 114 -12.76 -4.56 2.61
N LEU A 115 -11.97 -4.41 3.69
CA LEU A 115 -12.50 -4.35 5.06
C LEU A 115 -13.48 -3.19 5.24
N TYR A 116 -13.09 -1.99 4.77
CA TYR A 116 -13.94 -0.81 4.82
C TYR A 116 -15.25 -0.98 4.04
N GLY A 117 -15.17 -1.47 2.79
CA GLY A 117 -16.32 -1.65 1.92
C GLY A 117 -17.29 -2.72 2.43
N LEU A 118 -16.79 -3.84 2.95
CA LEU A 118 -17.63 -4.86 3.58
C LEU A 118 -18.29 -4.33 4.85
N ASN A 119 -17.55 -3.60 5.68
CA ASN A 119 -18.13 -2.98 6.88
C ASN A 119 -19.31 -2.05 6.51
N LYS A 120 -19.17 -1.24 5.45
CA LYS A 120 -20.26 -0.39 4.94
C LYS A 120 -21.45 -1.18 4.38
N ILE A 121 -21.22 -2.29 3.66
CA ILE A 121 -22.28 -3.14 3.10
C ILE A 121 -23.10 -3.81 4.20
N PHE A 122 -22.45 -4.23 5.27
CA PHE A 122 -23.09 -4.91 6.40
C PHE A 122 -23.57 -3.95 7.52
N ASP A 123 -23.83 -2.67 7.20
CA ASP A 123 -24.33 -1.62 8.10
C ASP A 123 -23.41 -1.35 9.31
N GLU A 124 -22.10 -1.37 9.07
CA GLU A 124 -21.02 -0.98 10.01
C GLU A 124 -21.01 -1.78 11.33
N PRO A 125 -20.98 -3.14 11.28
CA PRO A 125 -20.96 -3.96 12.47
C PRO A 125 -19.68 -3.84 13.29
N LEU A 126 -18.58 -3.33 12.70
CA LEU A 126 -17.30 -3.11 13.37
C LEU A 126 -17.06 -1.62 13.56
N ASP A 127 -16.60 -1.24 14.73
CA ASP A 127 -16.15 0.12 15.00
C ASP A 127 -14.75 0.39 14.37
N LYS A 128 -14.31 1.64 14.47
CA LYS A 128 -13.01 2.06 13.92
C LYS A 128 -11.84 1.27 14.50
N LYS A 129 -11.85 0.99 15.80
CA LYS A 129 -10.79 0.28 16.50
C LYS A 129 -10.73 -1.18 16.03
N GLU A 130 -11.87 -1.83 15.92
CA GLU A 130 -11.98 -3.21 15.45
C GLU A 130 -11.50 -3.35 13.99
N LEU A 131 -11.84 -2.39 13.11
CA LEU A 131 -11.29 -2.36 11.75
C LEU A 131 -9.76 -2.23 11.74
N HIS A 132 -9.19 -1.38 12.58
CA HIS A 132 -7.73 -1.26 12.73
C HIS A 132 -7.08 -2.55 13.23
N GLU A 133 -7.73 -3.27 14.15
CA GLU A 133 -7.24 -4.56 14.64
C GLU A 133 -7.23 -5.62 13.52
N LEU A 134 -8.24 -5.64 12.64
CA LEU A 134 -8.25 -6.52 11.47
C LEU A 134 -7.16 -6.12 10.46
N CYS A 135 -6.99 -4.84 10.19
CA CYS A 135 -5.92 -4.33 9.34
C CYS A 135 -4.54 -4.78 9.84
N ALA A 136 -4.25 -4.61 11.13
CA ALA A 136 -2.97 -4.97 11.74
C ALA A 136 -2.65 -6.49 11.67
N LYS A 137 -3.68 -7.36 11.66
CA LYS A 137 -3.52 -8.80 11.45
C LYS A 137 -3.09 -9.15 10.03
N LEU A 138 -3.47 -8.35 9.04
CA LEU A 138 -3.21 -8.60 7.61
C LEU A 138 -1.89 -8.04 7.12
N GLY A 139 -1.43 -6.91 7.67
CA GLY A 139 -0.16 -6.30 7.27
C GLY A 139 0.10 -4.95 7.91
N SER A 140 1.32 -4.47 7.75
CA SER A 140 1.83 -3.27 8.43
C SER A 140 1.25 -1.96 7.87
N ASP A 141 1.02 -1.88 6.56
CA ASP A 141 0.58 -0.64 5.89
C ASP A 141 -0.94 -0.47 5.87
N LEU A 142 -1.73 -1.51 6.24
CA LEU A 142 -3.19 -1.45 6.08
C LEU A 142 -3.84 -0.38 6.96
N ASN A 143 -3.36 -0.21 8.20
CA ASN A 143 -3.88 0.84 9.09
C ASN A 143 -3.69 2.22 8.48
N PHE A 144 -2.52 2.47 7.89
CA PHE A 144 -2.26 3.70 7.16
C PHE A 144 -3.16 3.84 5.93
N CYS A 145 -3.33 2.79 5.13
CA CYS A 145 -4.19 2.81 3.94
C CYS A 145 -5.66 3.10 4.30
N LEU A 146 -6.13 2.60 5.45
CA LEU A 146 -7.48 2.87 5.95
C LEU A 146 -7.67 4.37 6.28
N GLU A 147 -6.74 4.97 7.01
CA GLU A 147 -6.82 6.38 7.46
C GLU A 147 -6.37 7.38 6.40
N GLY A 148 -5.25 7.13 5.77
CA GLY A 148 -4.63 7.99 4.78
C GLY A 148 -4.08 9.31 5.33
N GLY A 149 -3.96 10.30 4.44
CA GLY A 149 -3.39 11.60 4.75
C GLY A 149 -1.87 11.54 4.96
N LYS A 150 -1.38 12.37 5.88
CA LYS A 150 0.02 12.39 6.30
C LYS A 150 0.12 11.87 7.73
N GLN A 151 0.88 10.80 7.94
CA GLN A 151 1.00 10.14 9.23
C GLN A 151 2.46 9.85 9.56
N MET A 152 2.86 10.06 10.80
CA MET A 152 4.02 9.39 11.37
C MET A 152 3.61 7.95 11.72
N THR A 153 4.31 6.97 11.17
CA THR A 153 4.08 5.55 11.43
C THR A 153 5.22 4.96 12.23
N LYS A 154 4.88 4.17 13.24
CA LYS A 154 5.82 3.52 14.17
C LYS A 154 5.51 2.03 14.33
N GLY A 155 6.30 1.34 15.16
CA GLY A 155 6.19 -0.11 15.31
C GLY A 155 6.66 -0.81 14.06
N ARG A 156 5.84 -1.73 13.48
CA ARG A 156 6.10 -2.32 12.15
C ARG A 156 5.56 -1.45 11.00
N GLY A 157 4.81 -0.33 11.35
CA GLY A 157 4.03 0.55 10.49
C GLY A 157 2.56 0.66 10.90
N GLU A 158 2.12 -0.09 11.92
CA GLU A 158 0.74 -0.16 12.39
C GLU A 158 0.33 0.93 13.38
N ILE A 159 1.28 1.60 14.01
CA ILE A 159 1.03 2.69 14.97
C ILE A 159 1.05 4.01 14.20
N LEU A 160 -0.06 4.75 14.26
CA LEU A 160 -0.28 5.97 13.49
C LEU A 160 -0.37 7.18 14.40
N GLU A 161 0.34 8.24 14.04
CA GLU A 161 0.21 9.57 14.63
C GLU A 161 -0.06 10.58 13.51
N SER A 162 -1.26 11.17 13.51
CA SER A 162 -1.66 12.14 12.47
C SER A 162 -0.76 13.36 12.44
N MET A 163 -0.39 13.80 11.26
CA MET A 163 0.41 15.00 11.01
C MET A 163 -0.38 16.04 10.21
N PRO A 164 -0.05 17.33 10.31
CA PRO A 164 -0.65 18.36 9.48
C PRO A 164 -0.50 18.02 7.98
N PHE A 165 -1.62 18.03 7.26
CA PHE A 165 -1.64 17.79 5.82
C PHE A 165 -1.19 19.05 5.08
N GLU A 166 -0.37 18.83 4.05
CA GLU A 166 0.07 19.85 3.10
C GLU A 166 -0.12 19.28 1.69
N GLU A 167 -0.75 20.07 0.81
CA GLU A 167 -0.87 19.70 -0.60
C GLU A 167 0.45 19.97 -1.32
N PHE A 168 0.94 18.97 -2.05
CA PHE A 168 2.07 19.10 -2.95
C PHE A 168 1.88 18.24 -4.19
N SER A 169 2.53 18.63 -5.28
CA SER A 169 2.61 17.84 -6.51
C SER A 169 3.81 16.91 -6.49
N LEU A 170 3.68 15.77 -7.15
CA LEU A 170 4.75 14.78 -7.29
C LEU A 170 4.60 14.01 -8.59
N SER A 171 5.69 13.35 -8.95
CA SER A 171 5.73 12.39 -10.05
C SER A 171 6.39 11.09 -9.60
N LEU A 172 6.06 9.99 -10.27
CA LEU A 172 6.59 8.66 -10.00
C LEU A 172 7.34 8.12 -11.22
N ILE A 173 8.41 7.37 -10.96
CA ILE A 173 9.13 6.57 -11.94
C ILE A 173 9.45 5.20 -11.36
N LYS A 174 9.26 4.13 -12.16
CA LYS A 174 9.55 2.75 -11.75
C LYS A 174 10.12 1.97 -12.93
N PRO A 175 11.19 1.16 -12.76
CA PRO A 175 11.58 0.19 -13.78
C PRO A 175 10.44 -0.81 -14.04
N LYS A 176 10.04 -1.02 -15.30
CA LYS A 176 8.87 -1.87 -15.64
C LYS A 176 8.99 -3.29 -15.10
N ASN A 177 10.17 -3.88 -15.25
CA ASN A 177 10.40 -5.29 -14.96
C ASN A 177 11.08 -5.56 -13.60
N LEU A 178 11.12 -4.56 -12.71
CA LEU A 178 11.71 -4.69 -11.38
C LEU A 178 10.65 -4.51 -10.29
N GLY A 179 10.42 -5.56 -9.51
CA GLY A 179 9.67 -5.52 -8.27
C GLY A 179 10.58 -5.94 -7.11
N ILE A 180 10.57 -5.20 -6.02
CA ILE A 180 11.32 -5.52 -4.81
C ILE A 180 10.33 -5.81 -3.69
N SER A 181 10.39 -7.02 -3.13
CA SER A 181 9.53 -7.36 -2.00
C SER A 181 10.03 -6.70 -0.72
N ALA A 182 9.11 -6.38 0.20
CA ALA A 182 9.49 -5.86 1.52
C ALA A 182 10.44 -6.84 2.24
N LYS A 183 10.15 -8.15 2.18
CA LYS A 183 11.01 -9.18 2.79
C LYS A 183 12.45 -9.10 2.27
N GLU A 184 12.63 -8.98 0.98
CA GLU A 184 13.94 -8.86 0.35
C GLU A 184 14.68 -7.60 0.82
N ALA A 185 14.01 -6.42 0.78
CA ALA A 185 14.63 -5.15 1.18
C ALA A 185 15.06 -5.16 2.65
N TYR A 186 14.23 -5.71 3.55
CA TYR A 186 14.60 -5.85 4.97
C TYR A 186 15.70 -6.89 5.20
N THR A 187 15.76 -7.95 4.42
CA THR A 187 16.86 -8.94 4.49
C THR A 187 18.18 -8.27 4.10
N LYS A 188 18.21 -7.59 2.96
CA LYS A 188 19.39 -6.82 2.50
C LYS A 188 19.82 -5.75 3.52
N PHE A 189 18.87 -5.05 4.13
CA PHE A 189 19.15 -4.09 5.22
C PHE A 189 19.85 -4.76 6.41
N ALA A 190 19.42 -5.95 6.80
CA ALA A 190 20.00 -6.65 7.94
C ALA A 190 21.43 -7.20 7.67
N GLU A 191 21.74 -7.47 6.41
CA GLU A 191 23.03 -8.05 5.96
C GLU A 191 24.08 -6.99 5.61
N LYS A 192 23.64 -5.77 5.23
CA LYS A 192 24.54 -4.70 4.77
C LYS A 192 25.26 -4.03 5.93
N GLU A 193 26.56 -3.78 5.79
CA GLU A 193 27.33 -2.96 6.73
C GLU A 193 26.79 -1.53 6.78
N LYS A 194 26.66 -0.95 7.99
CA LYS A 194 25.93 0.30 8.25
C LYS A 194 26.71 1.58 7.88
N PHE A 195 27.53 1.55 6.84
CA PHE A 195 28.28 2.72 6.38
C PHE A 195 27.48 3.49 5.31
N GLY A 196 27.43 4.81 5.41
CA GLY A 196 26.78 5.70 4.42
C GLY A 196 25.26 5.76 4.48
N ARG A 197 24.60 5.09 5.46
CA ARG A 197 23.15 5.06 5.63
C ARG A 197 22.57 6.45 5.93
N GLU A 198 23.31 7.30 6.62
CA GLU A 198 22.91 8.65 6.99
C GLU A 198 22.63 9.57 5.80
N ASN A 199 23.16 9.24 4.62
CA ASN A 199 22.96 9.98 3.39
C ASN A 199 21.60 9.70 2.70
N PHE A 200 20.83 8.71 3.23
CA PHE A 200 19.56 8.30 2.65
C PHE A 200 18.38 8.70 3.54
N VAL A 201 17.31 9.17 2.92
CA VAL A 201 16.04 9.47 3.60
C VAL A 201 15.24 8.19 3.87
N ASN A 202 15.42 7.19 3.00
CA ASN A 202 14.82 5.86 3.10
C ASN A 202 15.93 4.82 3.31
N ASP A 203 15.92 4.17 4.47
CA ASP A 203 16.91 3.14 4.82
C ASP A 203 16.83 1.90 3.93
N LEU A 204 15.66 1.59 3.36
CA LEU A 204 15.53 0.49 2.41
C LEU A 204 16.09 0.85 1.03
N GLU A 205 16.07 2.13 0.62
CA GLU A 205 16.79 2.59 -0.57
C GLU A 205 18.28 2.33 -0.43
N TRP A 206 18.87 2.75 0.70
CA TRP A 206 20.27 2.45 1.01
C TRP A 206 20.58 0.95 0.98
N ALA A 207 19.65 0.12 1.46
CA ALA A 207 19.85 -1.32 1.52
C ALA A 207 19.92 -1.98 0.13
N VAL A 208 19.16 -1.49 -0.85
CA VAL A 208 18.99 -2.19 -2.13
C VAL A 208 19.64 -1.52 -3.34
N ILE A 209 19.98 -0.22 -3.27
CA ILE A 209 20.38 0.55 -4.45
C ILE A 209 21.61 -0.01 -5.18
N ASP A 210 22.55 -0.59 -4.45
CA ASP A 210 23.79 -1.12 -5.05
C ASP A 210 23.56 -2.40 -5.86
N ASP A 211 22.46 -3.09 -5.65
CA ASP A 211 22.14 -4.36 -6.29
C ASP A 211 21.38 -4.20 -7.63
N TYR A 212 20.86 -2.98 -7.91
CA TYR A 212 19.99 -2.74 -9.07
C TYR A 212 20.45 -1.54 -9.89
N VAL A 213 20.96 -1.80 -11.07
CA VAL A 213 21.46 -0.77 -11.99
C VAL A 213 20.39 0.22 -12.42
N GLU A 214 19.13 -0.23 -12.48
CA GLU A 214 17.97 0.61 -12.82
C GLU A 214 17.71 1.66 -11.75
N LEU A 215 17.86 1.31 -10.45
CA LEU A 215 17.71 2.24 -9.34
C LEU A 215 18.85 3.25 -9.32
N GLN A 216 20.08 2.80 -9.56
CA GLN A 216 21.25 3.68 -9.69
C GLN A 216 21.08 4.65 -10.84
N GLU A 217 20.53 4.21 -11.97
CA GLU A 217 20.26 5.08 -13.13
C GLU A 217 19.23 6.17 -12.81
N ILE A 218 18.11 5.83 -12.13
CA ILE A 218 17.14 6.82 -11.66
C ILE A 218 17.85 7.85 -10.77
N LYS A 219 18.61 7.39 -9.79
CA LYS A 219 19.29 8.28 -8.83
C LYS A 219 20.33 9.17 -9.49
N ARG A 220 21.08 8.64 -10.46
CA ARG A 220 22.06 9.40 -11.24
C ARG A 220 21.41 10.52 -12.07
N ARG A 221 20.25 10.24 -12.71
CA ARG A 221 19.51 11.23 -13.53
C ARG A 221 18.72 12.21 -12.68
N TYR A 222 18.18 11.74 -11.55
CA TYR A 222 17.31 12.50 -10.66
C TYR A 222 17.80 12.41 -9.20
N PRO A 223 18.93 13.07 -8.85
CA PRO A 223 19.57 12.91 -7.53
C PRO A 223 18.67 13.27 -6.34
N LYS A 224 17.64 14.11 -6.57
CA LYS A 224 16.66 14.51 -5.54
C LYS A 224 15.46 13.57 -5.42
N SER A 225 15.36 12.55 -6.27
CA SER A 225 14.29 11.55 -6.14
C SER A 225 14.53 10.67 -4.93
N ILE A 226 13.44 10.17 -4.34
CA ILE A 226 13.44 9.32 -3.14
C ILE A 226 12.67 8.05 -3.46
N MET A 227 13.20 6.90 -3.05
CA MET A 227 12.52 5.62 -3.20
C MET A 227 11.38 5.49 -2.18
N SER A 228 10.21 5.03 -2.63
CA SER A 228 9.07 4.75 -1.77
C SER A 228 9.13 3.32 -1.22
N GLY A 229 9.01 3.17 0.10
CA GLY A 229 8.97 1.87 0.77
C GLY A 229 10.17 1.00 0.42
N SER A 230 9.91 -0.25 0.07
CA SER A 230 10.94 -1.21 -0.39
C SER A 230 11.38 -0.99 -1.84
N GLY A 231 10.77 -0.05 -2.56
CA GLY A 231 11.00 0.15 -4.00
C GLY A 231 10.08 -0.77 -4.83
N SER A 232 10.23 -0.75 -6.11
CA SER A 232 11.28 -0.10 -6.93
C SER A 232 10.90 1.31 -7.42
N THR A 233 9.79 1.90 -6.94
CA THR A 233 9.31 3.23 -7.37
C THR A 233 10.08 4.34 -6.67
N TYR A 234 10.51 5.33 -7.45
CA TYR A 234 11.00 6.62 -6.97
C TYR A 234 9.96 7.71 -7.22
N TYR A 235 9.95 8.71 -6.35
CA TYR A 235 9.16 9.92 -6.54
C TYR A 235 10.04 11.18 -6.49
N ILE A 236 9.56 12.26 -7.10
CA ILE A 236 10.15 13.59 -7.01
C ILE A 236 9.05 14.62 -6.76
N LEU A 237 9.30 15.57 -5.86
CA LEU A 237 8.32 16.61 -5.50
C LEU A 237 8.45 17.81 -6.45
N GLY A 238 7.30 18.35 -6.90
CA GLY A 238 7.20 19.58 -7.68
C GLY A 238 7.89 19.55 -9.04
N LYS A 239 8.21 18.36 -9.58
CA LYS A 239 8.89 18.16 -10.87
C LYS A 239 8.32 16.96 -11.59
N GLU A 240 8.60 16.86 -12.89
CA GLU A 240 8.23 15.73 -13.73
C GLU A 240 9.43 14.86 -14.08
N PHE A 241 9.17 13.56 -14.23
CA PHE A 241 10.08 12.64 -14.88
C PHE A 241 9.86 12.66 -16.40
N GLN A 242 10.93 12.61 -17.16
CA GLN A 242 10.85 12.44 -18.61
C GLN A 242 10.50 10.98 -18.94
N PRO A 243 9.60 10.72 -19.90
CA PRO A 243 9.35 9.37 -20.40
C PRO A 243 10.65 8.70 -20.83
N GLN A 244 10.81 7.43 -20.48
CA GLN A 244 12.01 6.65 -20.76
C GLN A 244 11.65 5.20 -21.08
N GLU A 245 12.30 4.63 -22.08
CA GLU A 245 12.16 3.22 -22.38
C GLU A 245 12.59 2.35 -21.19
N GLY A 246 11.84 1.26 -20.92
CA GLY A 246 12.08 0.38 -19.77
C GLY A 246 11.52 0.90 -18.44
N PHE A 247 10.98 2.14 -18.39
CA PHE A 247 10.40 2.71 -17.18
C PHE A 247 8.92 3.02 -17.36
N TRP A 248 8.17 2.84 -16.28
CA TRP A 248 6.83 3.39 -16.10
C TRP A 248 6.96 4.75 -15.42
N VAL A 249 6.29 5.75 -15.96
CA VAL A 249 6.29 7.12 -15.43
C VAL A 249 4.86 7.61 -15.27
N MET A 250 4.57 8.25 -14.15
CA MET A 250 3.32 8.94 -13.90
C MET A 250 3.59 10.31 -13.29
N ASN A 251 3.24 11.34 -14.02
CA ASN A 251 3.42 12.74 -13.62
C ASN A 251 2.11 13.35 -13.11
N ASN A 252 2.19 14.54 -12.52
CA ASN A 252 1.04 15.37 -12.12
C ASN A 252 0.15 14.72 -11.04
N LEU A 253 0.72 13.90 -10.18
CA LEU A 253 0.05 13.40 -8.99
C LEU A 253 0.06 14.46 -7.88
N LYS A 254 -0.84 14.31 -6.91
CA LYS A 254 -0.94 15.16 -5.73
C LYS A 254 -0.94 14.32 -4.46
N SER A 255 -0.44 14.89 -3.36
CA SER A 255 -0.80 14.40 -2.03
C SER A 255 -2.29 14.58 -1.78
N ILE A 256 -2.91 13.66 -1.04
CA ILE A 256 -4.32 13.73 -0.67
C ILE A 256 -4.50 13.50 0.84
N PRO A 257 -5.58 14.06 1.45
CA PRO A 257 -5.80 13.98 2.90
C PRO A 257 -6.51 12.70 3.37
N THR A 258 -6.92 11.82 2.46
CA THR A 258 -7.79 10.67 2.78
C THR A 258 -7.13 9.32 2.47
N GLY A 259 -7.55 8.29 3.18
CA GLY A 259 -7.30 6.88 2.85
C GLY A 259 -8.37 6.32 1.92
N VAL A 260 -8.77 5.06 2.16
CA VAL A 260 -9.83 4.41 1.40
C VAL A 260 -11.17 5.11 1.63
N VAL A 261 -11.92 5.35 0.55
CA VAL A 261 -13.23 6.01 0.61
C VAL A 261 -14.22 5.36 -0.36
N GLU A 262 -15.50 5.41 0.01
CA GLU A 262 -16.58 5.09 -0.93
C GLU A 262 -16.67 6.19 -2.00
N VAL A 263 -16.83 5.77 -3.25
CA VAL A 263 -17.12 6.68 -4.37
C VAL A 263 -18.45 6.34 -4.99
N VAL A 264 -19.17 7.36 -5.42
CA VAL A 264 -20.52 7.24 -5.99
C VAL A 264 -20.43 6.77 -7.45
#